data_39629076d6b1a98ce81c50b354f55191
#
_entry.id   39629076d6b1a98ce81c50b354f55191
#
_cell.length_a   1.000
_cell.length_b   1.000
_cell.length_c   1.000
_cell.angle_alpha   90.00
_cell.angle_beta   90.00
_cell.angle_gamma   90.00
#
_symmetry.space_group_name_H-M   'P 1'
#
loop_
_entity.id
_entity.type
_entity.pdbx_description
1 polymer ?
#
loop_
_entity_poly.entity_id
_entity_poly.type
_entity_poly.pdbx_seq_one_letter_code
_entity_poly.pdbx_strand_id
1 'polypeptide(L)'
;SLEDGSKRYTGAPGTLNKLANNPFLKNTLMTDIERIGPRGEAIAVRYLESIGCKILERNYRHRKGEIDILALDKEFLAVVEVKSRSYLSFGDPETAIDSQKIELLSAAVGYYQELHDIRAEIRFDIITVHFPKGKKARLSHIKDAFHG
;
A
#
# COMPACT_ATOMS: atom_id res chain seq x y z
N SER A 1 18.09 0.81 -11.81
CA SER A 1 18.15 1.73 -12.91
C SER A 1 16.85 1.77 -13.66
N LEU A 2 16.50 2.95 -14.13
CA LEU A 2 15.28 3.17 -14.88
C LEU A 2 15.29 2.47 -16.23
N GLU A 3 16.46 2.18 -16.75
CA GLU A 3 16.58 1.54 -18.04
C GLU A 3 15.97 0.16 -18.08
N ASP A 4 16.05 -0.55 -16.96
CA ASP A 4 15.38 -1.83 -16.92
C ASP A 4 13.90 -1.70 -16.67
N GLY A 5 13.45 -0.55 -16.22
CA GLY A 5 12.03 -0.26 -16.25
C GLY A 5 11.49 -0.33 -17.68
N SER A 6 12.32 -0.03 -18.65
CA SER A 6 11.94 -0.16 -20.06
C SER A 6 11.81 -1.62 -20.51
N LYS A 7 12.44 -2.53 -19.77
CA LYS A 7 12.31 -3.97 -20.00
C LYS A 7 11.17 -4.59 -19.21
N ARG A 8 10.38 -3.78 -18.52
CA ARG A 8 9.18 -4.29 -17.92
C ARG A 8 8.31 -4.89 -19.02
N TYR A 9 7.44 -5.79 -18.62
CA TYR A 9 6.57 -6.48 -19.53
C TYR A 9 5.74 -5.48 -20.35
N THR A 10 5.96 -5.45 -21.66
CA THR A 10 5.27 -4.54 -22.57
C THR A 10 4.34 -5.28 -23.53
N GLY A 11 4.09 -6.56 -23.29
CA GLY A 11 3.19 -7.36 -24.12
C GLY A 11 1.77 -6.79 -24.14
N ALA A 12 1.05 -7.09 -25.20
CA ALA A 12 -0.35 -6.71 -25.30
C ALA A 12 -1.15 -7.30 -24.13
N PRO A 13 -2.20 -6.61 -23.67
CA PRO A 13 -3.06 -7.13 -22.58
C PRO A 13 -3.53 -8.58 -22.82
N GLY A 14 -3.80 -8.94 -24.07
CA GLY A 14 -4.19 -10.30 -24.42
C GLY A 14 -3.13 -11.36 -24.14
N THR A 15 -1.84 -10.99 -24.22
CA THR A 15 -0.74 -11.92 -23.92
C THR A 15 -0.71 -12.23 -22.43
N LEU A 16 -0.87 -11.23 -21.59
CA LEU A 16 -0.92 -11.44 -20.14
C LEU A 16 -2.13 -12.26 -19.73
N ASN A 17 -3.28 -12.02 -20.37
CA ASN A 17 -4.48 -12.82 -20.13
C ASN A 17 -4.28 -14.29 -20.50
N LYS A 18 -3.57 -14.56 -21.59
CA LYS A 18 -3.24 -15.93 -21.98
C LYS A 18 -2.37 -16.62 -20.92
N LEU A 19 -1.40 -15.91 -20.39
CA LEU A 19 -0.55 -16.44 -19.32
C LEU A 19 -1.37 -16.71 -18.06
N ALA A 20 -2.24 -15.79 -17.69
CA ALA A 20 -3.09 -15.94 -16.51
C ALA A 20 -4.10 -17.08 -16.65
N ASN A 21 -4.48 -17.46 -17.88
CA ASN A 21 -5.42 -18.55 -18.13
C ASN A 21 -4.74 -19.92 -18.18
N ASN A 22 -3.42 -19.99 -18.17
CA ASN A 22 -2.69 -21.24 -18.07
C ASN A 22 -2.71 -21.69 -16.61
N PRO A 23 -3.31 -22.85 -16.27
CA PRO A 23 -3.44 -23.27 -14.86
C PRO A 23 -2.12 -23.36 -14.12
N PHE A 24 -1.05 -23.78 -14.80
CA PHE A 24 0.27 -23.90 -14.19
C PHE A 24 0.88 -22.53 -13.93
N LEU A 25 0.85 -21.64 -14.91
CA LEU A 25 1.38 -20.29 -14.79
C LEU A 25 0.52 -19.43 -13.86
N LYS A 26 -0.80 -19.65 -13.86
CA LYS A 26 -1.71 -18.92 -12.99
C LYS A 26 -1.35 -19.10 -11.51
N ASN A 27 -1.07 -20.32 -11.08
CA ASN A 27 -0.69 -20.58 -9.69
C ASN A 27 0.61 -19.87 -9.33
N THR A 28 1.59 -19.86 -10.24
CA THR A 28 2.86 -19.16 -10.02
C THR A 28 2.65 -17.66 -9.90
N LEU A 29 1.86 -17.07 -10.80
CA LEU A 29 1.58 -15.63 -10.78
C LEU A 29 0.82 -15.22 -9.53
N MET A 30 -0.17 -15.98 -9.13
CA MET A 30 -0.95 -15.68 -7.91
C MET A 30 -0.08 -15.76 -6.66
N THR A 31 0.82 -16.75 -6.58
CA THR A 31 1.74 -16.88 -5.46
C THR A 31 2.67 -15.66 -5.37
N ASP A 32 3.21 -15.21 -6.49
CA ASP A 32 4.08 -14.04 -6.52
C ASP A 32 3.32 -12.77 -6.11
N ILE A 33 2.09 -12.59 -6.60
CA ILE A 33 1.24 -11.45 -6.24
C ILE A 33 0.93 -11.47 -4.74
N GLU A 34 0.61 -12.64 -4.18
CA GLU A 34 0.30 -12.77 -2.76
C GLU A 34 1.48 -12.43 -1.85
N ARG A 35 2.71 -12.70 -2.30
CA ARG A 35 3.91 -12.43 -1.49
C ARG A 35 4.27 -10.97 -1.39
N ILE A 36 3.90 -10.14 -2.36
CA ILE A 36 4.34 -8.74 -2.37
C ILE A 36 3.61 -7.89 -1.33
N GLY A 37 2.36 -8.21 -0.99
CA GLY A 37 1.60 -7.44 0.00
C GLY A 37 2.32 -7.32 1.34
N PRO A 38 2.61 -8.44 2.03
CA PRO A 38 3.34 -8.39 3.31
C PRO A 38 4.73 -7.78 3.19
N ARG A 39 5.44 -8.01 2.09
CA ARG A 39 6.75 -7.41 1.85
C ARG A 39 6.64 -5.91 1.68
N GLY A 40 5.64 -5.44 0.96
CA GLY A 40 5.40 -4.02 0.77
C GLY A 40 5.11 -3.31 2.08
N GLU A 41 4.27 -3.90 2.93
CA GLU A 41 3.99 -3.34 4.25
C GLU A 41 5.24 -3.28 5.12
N ALA A 42 6.07 -4.32 5.11
CA ALA A 42 7.31 -4.33 5.89
C ALA A 42 8.28 -3.25 5.40
N ILE A 43 8.39 -3.04 4.10
CA ILE A 43 9.22 -1.99 3.52
C ILE A 43 8.68 -0.61 3.92
N ALA A 44 7.37 -0.42 3.87
CA ALA A 44 6.74 0.84 4.26
C ALA A 44 6.99 1.16 5.73
N VAL A 45 6.89 0.17 6.62
CA VAL A 45 7.18 0.36 8.05
C VAL A 45 8.62 0.83 8.25
N ARG A 46 9.59 0.14 7.66
CA ARG A 46 11.00 0.52 7.79
C ARG A 46 11.27 1.92 7.23
N TYR A 47 10.65 2.24 6.12
CA TYR A 47 10.76 3.58 5.54
C TYR A 47 10.23 4.64 6.50
N LEU A 48 9.03 4.45 7.04
CA LEU A 48 8.43 5.42 7.96
C LEU A 48 9.28 5.61 9.21
N GLU A 49 9.80 4.53 9.77
CA GLU A 49 10.71 4.62 10.90
C GLU A 49 11.99 5.38 10.54
N SER A 50 12.51 5.17 9.33
CA SER A 50 13.73 5.86 8.89
C SER A 50 13.56 7.37 8.76
N ILE A 51 12.35 7.85 8.51
CA ILE A 51 12.06 9.28 8.44
C ILE A 51 11.53 9.86 9.76
N GLY A 52 11.59 9.08 10.84
CA GLY A 52 11.26 9.57 12.18
C GLY A 52 9.85 9.31 12.66
N CYS A 53 9.05 8.55 11.92
CA CYS A 53 7.71 8.21 12.36
C CYS A 53 7.75 7.12 13.43
N LYS A 54 6.82 7.18 14.36
CA LYS A 54 6.62 6.11 15.35
C LYS A 54 5.45 5.26 14.91
N ILE A 55 5.70 3.97 14.66
CA ILE A 55 4.64 3.04 14.29
C ILE A 55 3.82 2.69 15.53
N LEU A 56 2.53 2.95 15.47
CA LEU A 56 1.61 2.63 16.56
C LEU A 56 0.93 1.30 16.36
N GLU A 57 0.42 1.05 15.15
CA GLU A 57 -0.30 -0.18 14.82
C GLU A 57 -0.01 -0.61 13.40
N ARG A 58 -0.14 -1.91 13.18
CA ARG A 58 -0.11 -2.49 11.84
C ARG A 58 -1.36 -3.35 11.69
N ASN A 59 -2.01 -3.26 10.52
CA ASN A 59 -3.22 -4.04 10.23
C ASN A 59 -4.28 -3.89 11.31
N TYR A 60 -4.53 -2.63 11.68
CA TYR A 60 -5.49 -2.31 12.72
C TYR A 60 -6.91 -2.42 12.16
N ARG A 61 -7.71 -3.28 12.78
CA ARG A 61 -9.08 -3.51 12.34
C ARG A 61 -10.09 -2.90 13.29
N HIS A 62 -11.07 -2.23 12.71
CA HIS A 62 -12.24 -1.75 13.41
C HIS A 62 -13.44 -1.97 12.50
N ARG A 63 -14.35 -2.89 12.91
CA ARG A 63 -15.49 -3.29 12.09
C ARG A 63 -14.99 -3.79 10.72
N LYS A 64 -15.46 -3.18 9.63
CA LYS A 64 -15.05 -3.54 8.26
C LYS A 64 -13.85 -2.75 7.76
N GLY A 65 -13.37 -1.80 8.57
CA GLY A 65 -12.21 -1.00 8.20
C GLY A 65 -10.91 -1.63 8.66
N GLU A 66 -9.88 -1.53 7.84
CA GLU A 66 -8.54 -1.97 8.18
C GLU A 66 -7.53 -0.91 7.79
N ILE A 67 -6.75 -0.47 8.76
CA ILE A 67 -5.65 0.48 8.54
C ILE A 67 -4.37 -0.33 8.41
N ASP A 68 -3.69 -0.20 7.28
CA ASP A 68 -2.45 -0.95 7.05
C ASP A 68 -1.37 -0.55 8.04
N ILE A 69 -1.12 0.75 8.18
CA ILE A 69 -0.15 1.28 9.14
C ILE A 69 -0.73 2.55 9.76
N LEU A 70 -0.66 2.62 11.08
CA LEU A 70 -0.99 3.82 11.85
C LEU A 70 0.28 4.32 12.52
N ALA A 71 0.68 5.54 12.22
CA ALA A 71 1.95 6.08 12.67
C ALA A 71 1.83 7.52 13.15
N LEU A 72 2.66 7.89 14.12
CA LEU A 72 2.82 9.29 14.52
C LEU A 72 3.96 9.91 13.72
N ASP A 73 3.65 11.01 13.06
CA ASP A 73 4.60 11.85 12.32
C ASP A 73 4.50 13.26 12.88
N LYS A 74 5.32 13.54 13.89
CA LYS A 74 5.27 14.80 14.65
C LYS A 74 3.87 15.02 15.21
N GLU A 75 3.20 16.13 14.83
CA GLU A 75 1.85 16.44 15.30
C GLU A 75 0.76 15.66 14.56
N PHE A 76 1.10 14.87 13.55
CA PHE A 76 0.11 14.15 12.76
C PHE A 76 -0.02 12.70 13.19
N LEU A 77 -1.25 12.21 13.17
CA LEU A 77 -1.55 10.79 13.22
C LEU A 77 -1.80 10.34 11.78
N ALA A 78 -0.82 9.69 11.20
CA ALA A 78 -0.86 9.28 9.81
C ALA A 78 -1.54 7.92 9.66
N VAL A 79 -2.61 7.89 8.89
CA VAL A 79 -3.29 6.68 8.44
C VAL A 79 -2.73 6.34 7.07
N VAL A 80 -1.92 5.29 7.00
CA VAL A 80 -1.15 4.98 5.80
C VAL A 80 -1.74 3.76 5.10
N GLU A 81 -2.19 3.98 3.88
CA GLU A 81 -2.61 2.92 2.96
C GLU A 81 -1.39 2.46 2.16
N VAL A 82 -1.09 1.18 2.20
CA VAL A 82 0.05 0.62 1.48
C VAL A 82 -0.43 -0.13 0.25
N LYS A 83 0.07 0.26 -0.90
CA LYS A 83 -0.20 -0.40 -2.17
C LYS A 83 1.05 -1.07 -2.69
N SER A 84 1.02 -2.40 -2.80
CA SER A 84 2.12 -3.16 -3.38
C SER A 84 1.81 -3.43 -4.85
N ARG A 85 2.78 -3.11 -5.71
CA ARG A 85 2.63 -3.26 -7.17
C ARG A 85 3.81 -4.03 -7.71
N SER A 86 3.52 -5.12 -8.43
CA SER A 86 4.55 -5.87 -9.16
C SER A 86 4.59 -5.39 -10.60
N TYR A 87 5.60 -5.88 -11.34
CA TYR A 87 5.66 -5.66 -12.79
C TYR A 87 4.46 -6.28 -13.53
N LEU A 88 3.72 -7.16 -12.84
CA LEU A 88 2.49 -7.78 -13.38
C LEU A 88 1.23 -7.02 -12.99
N SER A 89 1.35 -6.00 -12.15
CA SER A 89 0.18 -5.28 -11.67
C SER A 89 -0.28 -4.26 -12.69
N PHE A 90 -1.55 -4.37 -13.06
CA PHE A 90 -2.25 -3.36 -13.85
C PHE A 90 -3.37 -2.83 -12.97
N GLY A 91 -3.72 -1.60 -13.16
CA GLY A 91 -4.88 -1.22 -12.46
C GLY A 91 -5.01 0.26 -12.15
N ASP A 92 -5.65 0.52 -11.05
CA ASP A 92 -6.06 1.84 -10.64
C ASP A 92 -4.87 2.77 -10.39
N PRO A 93 -5.06 4.08 -10.59
CA PRO A 93 -4.05 5.07 -10.20
C PRO A 93 -3.64 4.87 -8.73
N GLU A 94 -2.39 5.19 -8.42
CA GLU A 94 -1.86 5.05 -7.05
C GLU A 94 -2.70 5.79 -6.01
N THR A 95 -3.32 6.88 -6.40
CA THR A 95 -4.12 7.72 -5.53
C THR A 95 -5.60 7.33 -5.49
N ALA A 96 -6.00 6.27 -6.20
CA ALA A 96 -7.41 5.86 -6.24
C ALA A 96 -7.82 5.18 -4.94
N ILE A 97 -8.64 5.86 -4.17
CA ILE A 97 -9.27 5.34 -2.96
C ILE A 97 -10.75 5.71 -3.03
N ASP A 98 -11.64 4.72 -2.94
CA ASP A 98 -13.07 5.01 -3.01
C ASP A 98 -13.60 5.62 -1.71
N SER A 99 -14.73 6.31 -1.83
CA SER A 99 -15.32 7.01 -0.70
C SER A 99 -15.74 6.09 0.45
N GLN A 100 -16.16 4.89 0.14
CA GLN A 100 -16.53 3.90 1.16
C GLN A 100 -15.32 3.51 2.00
N LYS A 101 -14.19 3.29 1.36
CA LYS A 101 -12.95 2.98 2.08
C LYS A 101 -12.51 4.15 2.96
N ILE A 102 -12.62 5.37 2.46
CA ILE A 102 -12.29 6.56 3.25
C ILE A 102 -13.17 6.62 4.51
N GLU A 103 -14.47 6.35 4.39
CA GLU A 103 -15.36 6.33 5.54
C GLU A 103 -14.97 5.27 6.56
N LEU A 104 -14.61 4.07 6.10
CA LEU A 104 -14.19 2.98 6.98
C LEU A 104 -12.88 3.31 7.70
N LEU A 105 -11.92 3.90 7.00
CA LEU A 105 -10.65 4.33 7.59
C LEU A 105 -10.85 5.46 8.60
N SER A 106 -11.71 6.43 8.26
CA SER A 106 -12.03 7.55 9.16
C SER A 106 -12.68 7.06 10.45
N ALA A 107 -13.60 6.11 10.36
CA ALA A 107 -14.24 5.52 11.54
C ALA A 107 -13.22 4.75 12.39
N ALA A 108 -12.33 4.00 11.76
CA ALA A 108 -11.32 3.22 12.47
C ALA A 108 -10.33 4.10 13.22
N VAL A 109 -9.82 5.15 12.59
CA VAL A 109 -8.86 6.04 13.24
C VAL A 109 -9.53 6.88 14.33
N GLY A 110 -10.77 7.31 14.12
CA GLY A 110 -11.51 8.04 15.14
C GLY A 110 -11.72 7.19 16.41
N TYR A 111 -12.08 5.94 16.24
CA TYR A 111 -12.21 5.00 17.34
C TYR A 111 -10.87 4.82 18.08
N TYR A 112 -9.78 4.67 17.34
CA TYR A 112 -8.45 4.52 17.91
C TYR A 112 -8.06 5.74 18.73
N GLN A 113 -8.32 6.94 18.23
CA GLN A 113 -8.02 8.18 18.94
C GLN A 113 -8.76 8.28 20.26
N GLU A 114 -10.04 7.93 20.26
CA GLU A 114 -10.84 7.96 21.49
C GLU A 114 -10.34 6.92 22.49
N LEU A 115 -10.07 5.71 22.02
CA LEU A 115 -9.64 4.61 22.89
C LEU A 115 -8.30 4.91 23.56
N HIS A 116 -7.39 5.57 22.86
CA HIS A 116 -6.03 5.85 23.34
C HIS A 116 -5.79 7.31 23.73
N ASP A 117 -6.82 8.13 23.71
CA ASP A 117 -6.76 9.56 24.03
C ASP A 117 -5.66 10.29 23.24
N ILE A 118 -5.62 10.04 21.94
CA ILE A 118 -4.66 10.68 21.04
C ILE A 118 -5.33 11.86 20.33
N ARG A 119 -4.79 13.06 20.51
CA ARG A 119 -5.37 14.30 19.97
C ARG A 119 -4.57 14.90 18.83
N ALA A 120 -3.89 14.06 18.09
CA ALA A 120 -3.15 14.48 16.91
C ALA A 120 -4.10 14.74 15.74
N GLU A 121 -3.69 15.63 14.84
CA GLU A 121 -4.39 15.85 13.59
C GLU A 121 -4.23 14.63 12.70
N ILE A 122 -5.33 14.16 12.12
CA ILE A 122 -5.33 12.99 11.24
C ILE A 122 -4.86 13.40 9.85
N ARG A 123 -3.97 12.58 9.28
CA ARG A 123 -3.51 12.74 7.91
C ARG A 123 -3.60 11.38 7.22
N PHE A 124 -4.17 11.34 6.01
CA PHE A 124 -4.28 10.12 5.22
C PHE A 124 -3.20 10.08 4.15
N ASP A 125 -2.34 9.10 4.22
CA ASP A 125 -1.21 8.94 3.32
C ASP A 125 -1.33 7.68 2.48
N ILE A 126 -0.70 7.69 1.31
CA ILE A 126 -0.55 6.50 0.47
C ILE A 126 0.94 6.23 0.27
N ILE A 127 1.35 5.02 0.58
CA ILE A 127 2.68 4.53 0.20
C ILE A 127 2.49 3.44 -0.84
N THR A 128 3.16 3.60 -1.97
CA THR A 128 3.19 2.57 -3.00
C THR A 128 4.58 1.97 -3.07
N VAL A 129 4.64 0.64 -3.01
CA VAL A 129 5.88 -0.11 -3.12
C VAL A 129 5.84 -0.89 -4.42
N HIS A 130 6.74 -0.55 -5.33
CA HIS A 130 6.87 -1.19 -6.64
C HIS A 130 7.95 -2.24 -6.59
N PHE A 131 7.64 -3.41 -7.13
CA PHE A 131 8.58 -4.54 -7.22
C PHE A 131 8.89 -4.80 -8.69
N PRO A 132 9.85 -4.07 -9.27
CA PRO A 132 10.23 -4.31 -10.66
C PRO A 132 10.96 -5.65 -10.79
N LYS A 133 10.81 -6.29 -11.94
CA LYS A 133 11.42 -7.60 -12.17
C LYS A 133 12.94 -7.49 -12.09
N GLY A 134 13.55 -8.30 -11.22
CA GLY A 134 15.01 -8.38 -11.10
C GLY A 134 15.69 -7.17 -10.49
N LYS A 135 14.94 -6.30 -9.81
CA LYS A 135 15.49 -5.07 -9.21
C LYS A 135 14.99 -4.82 -7.82
N LYS A 136 15.63 -3.89 -7.15
CA LYS A 136 15.21 -3.46 -5.82
C LYS A 136 13.83 -2.81 -5.86
N ALA A 137 13.08 -2.99 -4.81
CA ALA A 137 11.80 -2.33 -4.64
C ALA A 137 11.98 -0.81 -4.61
N ARG A 138 10.97 -0.10 -5.12
CA ARG A 138 10.93 1.35 -5.15
C ARG A 138 9.70 1.81 -4.39
N LEU A 139 9.87 2.87 -3.62
CA LEU A 139 8.79 3.38 -2.77
C LEU A 139 8.45 4.81 -3.16
N SER A 140 7.15 5.11 -3.20
CA SER A 140 6.66 6.48 -3.27
C SER A 140 5.73 6.73 -2.09
N HIS A 141 5.78 7.93 -1.53
CA HIS A 141 4.98 8.34 -0.39
C HIS A 141 4.25 9.64 -0.74
N ILE A 142 2.93 9.58 -0.72
CA ILE A 142 2.09 10.75 -0.93
C ILE A 142 1.45 11.09 0.41
N LYS A 143 1.88 12.17 1.02
CA LYS A 143 1.30 12.67 2.26
C LYS A 143 0.03 13.44 1.95
N ASP A 144 -0.96 13.32 2.83
CA ASP A 144 -2.24 14.01 2.69
C ASP A 144 -2.90 13.72 1.34
N ALA A 145 -2.91 12.44 0.99
CA ALA A 145 -3.34 11.99 -0.33
C ALA A 145 -4.84 12.05 -0.54
N PHE A 146 -5.61 11.98 0.55
CA PHE A 146 -7.08 12.05 0.50
C PHE A 146 -7.61 12.55 1.83
N HIS A 147 -8.89 12.95 1.85
CA HIS A 147 -9.54 13.52 3.04
C HIS A 147 -10.75 12.70 3.44
N GLY A 148 -10.88 12.49 4.73
CA GLY A 148 -12.02 11.79 5.32
C GLY A 148 -13.20 12.70 5.59
#